data_4d1335737c7205069c14ae52c9655669
#
_entry.id   4d1335737c7205069c14ae52c9655669
#
_cell.length_a   1.000
_cell.length_b   1.000
_cell.length_c   1.000
_cell.angle_alpha   90.00
_cell.angle_beta   90.00
_cell.angle_gamma   90.00
#
_symmetry.space_group_name_H-M   'P 1'
#
loop_
_entity.id
_entity.type
_entity.pdbx_description
1 polymer ?
#
loop_
_entity_poly.entity_id
_entity_poly.type
_entity_poly.pdbx_seq_one_letter_code
_entity_poly.pdbx_strand_id
1 'polypeptide(L)'
;GEEGGYIYTRLGNPTLGAVEEKLASLEGGEAAMAAASGMGAISSALWTSVVAGDEIVADETLYGCTYALLNHGMTKFGVKVTLTDLSDIENLKKNLTDKTRVVYFETPCNPTLKLLDIELIAKTAHAFNPDIRVIVDNTFCTPYLQRPLELGADVVVHSATKYLNGHGDVIAGIVVGKADFISQCRMFGLKDMTGAVLSPFDAFLMARGLKTLDIRMERHCANAQKVAAFFTSHPAVAKVYYPGLDTFPGHEIAAKQMKLPGGMISSELKADRAAVAAALNKLQLCTIAVSLGDAETLVEHPATMTHSTYSAEELAAAGISEGLVRISVGLEDPEDIIDDFKTVLDTL
;
A
#
# COMPACT_ATOMS: atom_id res chain seq x y z
N GLY A 1 -4.93 33.10 16.85
CA GLY A 1 -4.36 33.57 15.99
C GLY A 1 -4.78 34.11 14.62
N GLU A 2 -4.68 35.42 14.45
CA GLU A 2 -4.92 36.06 13.16
C GLU A 2 -3.64 36.16 12.32
N GLU A 3 -2.46 35.88 12.93
CA GLU A 3 -1.18 35.89 12.24
C GLU A 3 -0.83 34.49 11.71
N GLY A 4 -0.44 34.41 10.43
CA GLY A 4 0.09 33.21 9.84
C GLY A 4 1.44 32.82 10.45
N GLY A 5 1.70 31.53 10.63
CA GLY A 5 2.97 31.03 11.15
C GLY A 5 2.86 29.68 11.84
N TYR A 6 3.99 29.19 12.33
CA TYR A 6 4.10 27.92 13.03
C TYR A 6 4.23 28.15 14.54
N ILE A 7 3.36 27.51 15.32
CA ILE A 7 3.29 27.69 16.77
C ILE A 7 3.95 26.49 17.47
N TYR A 8 3.74 25.28 16.96
CA TYR A 8 4.13 24.03 17.61
C TYR A 8 4.28 22.90 16.60
N THR A 9 5.40 22.19 16.64
CA THR A 9 5.76 21.19 15.62
C THR A 9 4.72 20.06 15.45
N ARG A 10 3.99 19.67 16.51
CA ARG A 10 2.92 18.68 16.38
C ARG A 10 1.79 19.13 15.45
N LEU A 11 1.60 20.44 15.31
CA LEU A 11 0.61 21.05 14.42
C LEU A 11 1.17 21.25 13.01
N GLY A 12 2.47 21.47 12.91
CA GLY A 12 3.17 21.68 11.66
C GLY A 12 4.48 22.45 11.86
N ASN A 13 5.35 22.37 10.87
CA ASN A 13 6.57 23.16 10.76
C ASN A 13 6.93 23.35 9.28
N PRO A 14 7.84 24.25 8.92
CA PRO A 14 8.15 24.56 7.51
C PRO A 14 8.63 23.36 6.70
N THR A 15 9.41 22.46 7.32
CA THR A 15 9.95 21.28 6.62
C THR A 15 8.85 20.28 6.28
N LEU A 16 7.93 20.03 7.21
CA LEU A 16 6.74 19.21 6.95
C LEU A 16 5.86 19.86 5.88
N GLY A 17 5.59 21.16 6.00
CA GLY A 17 4.77 21.89 5.03
C GLY A 17 5.27 21.74 3.59
N ALA A 18 6.59 21.83 3.39
CA ALA A 18 7.18 21.64 2.06
C ALA A 18 6.98 20.23 1.46
N VAL A 19 7.03 19.19 2.31
CA VAL A 19 6.76 17.80 1.89
C VAL A 19 5.28 17.61 1.60
N GLU A 20 4.42 18.12 2.47
CA GLU A 20 2.96 18.03 2.35
C GLU A 20 2.46 18.72 1.07
N GLU A 21 2.91 19.95 0.81
CA GLU A 21 2.58 20.69 -0.41
C GLU A 21 3.01 19.92 -1.68
N LYS A 22 4.22 19.38 -1.66
CA LYS A 22 4.73 18.57 -2.79
C LYS A 22 3.91 17.32 -3.02
N LEU A 23 3.56 16.58 -1.97
CA LEU A 23 2.77 15.34 -2.11
C LEU A 23 1.31 15.61 -2.47
N ALA A 24 0.71 16.68 -1.96
CA ALA A 24 -0.59 17.14 -2.42
C ALA A 24 -0.58 17.39 -3.92
N SER A 25 0.41 18.12 -4.42
CA SER A 25 0.56 18.40 -5.85
C SER A 25 0.78 17.14 -6.70
N LEU A 26 1.59 16.19 -6.22
CA LEU A 26 1.87 14.95 -6.95
C LEU A 26 0.63 14.05 -7.07
N GLU A 27 -0.18 13.94 -6.02
CA GLU A 27 -1.43 13.16 -6.01
C GLU A 27 -2.61 13.90 -6.67
N GLY A 28 -2.48 15.19 -6.96
CA GLY A 28 -3.58 16.00 -7.46
C GLY A 28 -4.60 16.40 -6.39
N GLY A 29 -4.19 16.41 -5.12
CA GLY A 29 -5.02 16.82 -3.98
C GLY A 29 -4.87 18.30 -3.64
N GLU A 30 -5.82 18.83 -2.86
CA GLU A 30 -5.78 20.23 -2.39
C GLU A 30 -4.81 20.43 -1.23
N ALA A 31 -4.63 19.40 -0.40
CA ALA A 31 -3.73 19.40 0.75
C ALA A 31 -3.24 18.00 1.11
N ALA A 32 -2.19 17.94 1.93
CA ALA A 32 -1.70 16.70 2.53
C ALA A 32 -1.35 16.89 4.01
N MET A 33 -1.26 15.78 4.73
CA MET A 33 -0.80 15.71 6.12
C MET A 33 0.22 14.58 6.26
N ALA A 34 1.40 14.91 6.76
CA ALA A 34 2.43 13.94 7.09
C ALA A 34 2.24 13.37 8.51
N ALA A 35 2.48 12.07 8.65
CA ALA A 35 2.44 11.35 9.91
C ALA A 35 3.71 10.51 10.12
N ALA A 36 4.01 10.11 11.36
CA ALA A 36 5.20 9.35 11.73
C ALA A 36 5.21 7.89 11.24
N SER A 37 4.12 7.42 10.63
CA SER A 37 4.02 6.09 10.02
C SER A 37 2.80 6.01 9.10
N GLY A 38 2.79 5.00 8.20
CA GLY A 38 1.61 4.67 7.41
C GLY A 38 0.39 4.41 8.28
N MET A 39 0.54 3.65 9.36
CA MET A 39 -0.55 3.41 10.31
C MET A 39 -1.02 4.69 11.01
N GLY A 40 -0.12 5.63 11.31
CA GLY A 40 -0.47 6.95 11.83
C GLY A 40 -1.34 7.75 10.85
N ALA A 41 -1.02 7.69 9.56
CA ALA A 41 -1.81 8.30 8.49
C ALA A 41 -3.19 7.65 8.36
N ILE A 42 -3.23 6.31 8.22
CA ILE A 42 -4.48 5.52 8.10
C ILE A 42 -5.38 5.75 9.31
N SER A 43 -4.84 5.63 10.53
CA SER A 43 -5.59 5.82 11.77
C SER A 43 -6.16 7.23 11.86
N SER A 44 -5.36 8.27 11.53
CA SER A 44 -5.82 9.66 11.55
C SER A 44 -6.95 9.90 10.56
N ALA A 45 -6.86 9.35 9.34
CA ALA A 45 -7.90 9.47 8.32
C ALA A 45 -9.18 8.75 8.74
N LEU A 46 -9.08 7.53 9.26
CA LEU A 46 -10.23 6.72 9.67
C LEU A 46 -10.94 7.32 10.90
N TRP A 47 -10.20 7.69 11.96
CA TRP A 47 -10.80 8.34 13.15
C TRP A 47 -11.47 9.67 12.84
N THR A 48 -10.98 10.40 11.84
CA THR A 48 -11.59 11.66 11.38
C THR A 48 -12.89 11.39 10.59
N SER A 49 -13.02 10.19 10.00
CA SER A 49 -14.11 9.86 9.06
C SER A 49 -15.33 9.25 9.75
N VAL A 50 -15.21 8.69 10.96
CA VAL A 50 -16.28 7.92 11.59
C VAL A 50 -16.45 8.25 13.07
N VAL A 51 -17.66 8.02 13.57
CA VAL A 51 -18.00 8.04 15.00
C VAL A 51 -18.64 6.71 15.40
N ALA A 52 -18.88 6.52 16.70
CA ALA A 52 -19.58 5.33 17.19
C ALA A 52 -20.97 5.18 16.54
N GLY A 53 -21.26 4.00 16.01
CA GLY A 53 -22.49 3.68 15.29
C GLY A 53 -22.40 3.81 13.77
N ASP A 54 -21.32 4.40 13.24
CA ASP A 54 -21.02 4.42 11.80
C ASP A 54 -20.48 3.08 11.32
N GLU A 55 -20.50 2.89 10.00
CA GLU A 55 -20.05 1.68 9.34
C GLU A 55 -18.93 1.96 8.33
N ILE A 56 -17.96 1.04 8.27
CA ILE A 56 -16.90 0.98 7.26
C ILE A 56 -17.10 -0.29 6.44
N VAL A 57 -17.08 -0.17 5.12
CA VAL A 57 -16.95 -1.29 4.19
C VAL A 57 -15.51 -1.29 3.66
N ALA A 58 -14.81 -2.41 3.79
CA ALA A 58 -13.43 -2.50 3.31
C ALA A 58 -13.19 -3.78 2.52
N ASP A 59 -12.19 -3.75 1.62
CA ASP A 59 -11.74 -4.98 0.97
C ASP A 59 -11.24 -5.97 2.01
N GLU A 60 -11.44 -7.25 1.78
CA GLU A 60 -10.99 -8.31 2.70
C GLU A 60 -9.48 -8.53 2.67
N THR A 61 -8.82 -8.12 1.56
CA THR A 61 -7.36 -8.24 1.40
C THR A 61 -6.69 -6.93 1.78
N LEU A 62 -6.20 -6.84 3.01
CA LEU A 62 -5.60 -5.65 3.58
C LEU A 62 -4.23 -5.95 4.19
N TYR A 63 -3.41 -4.91 4.29
CA TYR A 63 -2.22 -4.95 5.14
C TYR A 63 -2.59 -5.37 6.57
N GLY A 64 -1.84 -6.30 7.17
CA GLY A 64 -2.20 -6.93 8.44
C GLY A 64 -2.47 -5.96 9.59
N CYS A 65 -1.73 -4.83 9.69
CA CYS A 65 -2.00 -3.83 10.72
C CYS A 65 -3.26 -3.01 10.43
N THR A 66 -3.61 -2.76 9.17
CA THR A 66 -4.87 -2.11 8.78
C THR A 66 -6.05 -3.03 9.11
N TYR A 67 -5.93 -4.31 8.78
CA TYR A 67 -6.92 -5.33 9.18
C TYR A 67 -7.13 -5.34 10.70
N ALA A 68 -6.04 -5.35 11.49
CA ALA A 68 -6.10 -5.34 12.95
C ALA A 68 -6.74 -4.04 13.49
N LEU A 69 -6.40 -2.88 12.92
CA LEU A 69 -7.02 -1.60 13.28
C LEU A 69 -8.53 -1.64 13.06
N LEU A 70 -8.99 -2.12 11.91
CA LEU A 70 -10.40 -2.19 11.58
C LEU A 70 -11.13 -3.19 12.48
N ASN A 71 -10.68 -4.45 12.55
CA ASN A 71 -11.40 -5.52 13.22
C ASN A 71 -11.22 -5.56 14.74
N HIS A 72 -10.09 -5.09 15.27
CA HIS A 72 -9.78 -5.17 16.69
C HIS A 72 -9.64 -3.80 17.36
N GLY A 73 -9.38 -2.76 16.58
CA GLY A 73 -9.28 -1.38 17.06
C GLY A 73 -10.64 -0.67 17.02
N MET A 74 -11.11 -0.33 15.84
CA MET A 74 -12.29 0.54 15.65
C MET A 74 -13.59 -0.10 16.15
N THR A 75 -13.71 -1.42 16.06
CA THR A 75 -14.87 -2.15 16.58
C THR A 75 -15.04 -2.00 18.10
N LYS A 76 -13.95 -1.84 18.86
CA LYS A 76 -14.01 -1.56 20.31
C LYS A 76 -14.67 -0.22 20.65
N PHE A 77 -14.68 0.71 19.70
CA PHE A 77 -15.23 2.04 19.86
C PHE A 77 -16.58 2.20 19.13
N GLY A 78 -17.22 1.06 18.83
CA GLY A 78 -18.59 1.05 18.32
C GLY A 78 -18.72 1.34 16.82
N VAL A 79 -17.63 1.28 16.05
CA VAL A 79 -17.67 1.32 14.59
C VAL A 79 -17.91 -0.09 14.07
N LYS A 80 -18.89 -0.26 13.19
CA LYS A 80 -19.09 -1.55 12.53
C LYS A 80 -18.20 -1.64 11.28
N VAL A 81 -17.50 -2.75 11.14
CA VAL A 81 -16.64 -3.01 9.99
C VAL A 81 -17.16 -4.24 9.24
N THR A 82 -17.29 -4.10 7.93
CA THR A 82 -17.65 -5.19 7.01
C THR A 82 -16.51 -5.38 6.03
N LEU A 83 -15.86 -6.54 6.09
CA LEU A 83 -14.86 -6.96 5.11
C LEU A 83 -15.53 -7.79 4.03
N THR A 84 -15.21 -7.50 2.77
CA THR A 84 -15.81 -8.18 1.62
C THR A 84 -14.89 -8.05 0.40
N ASP A 85 -14.98 -8.97 -0.55
CA ASP A 85 -14.23 -8.86 -1.81
C ASP A 85 -14.83 -7.74 -2.69
N LEU A 86 -14.11 -6.62 -2.79
CA LEU A 86 -14.51 -5.46 -3.58
C LEU A 86 -14.17 -5.59 -5.08
N SER A 87 -13.54 -6.69 -5.50
CA SER A 87 -13.39 -6.97 -6.94
C SER A 87 -14.72 -7.32 -7.61
N ASP A 88 -15.68 -7.86 -6.83
CA ASP A 88 -17.08 -7.97 -7.23
C ASP A 88 -17.88 -6.77 -6.70
N ILE A 89 -18.25 -5.86 -7.60
CA ILE A 89 -18.97 -4.63 -7.25
C ILE A 89 -20.34 -4.88 -6.61
N GLU A 90 -20.95 -6.04 -6.84
CA GLU A 90 -22.21 -6.40 -6.21
C GLU A 90 -22.05 -6.64 -4.70
N ASN A 91 -20.88 -7.09 -4.26
CA ASN A 91 -20.55 -7.17 -2.85
C ASN A 91 -20.53 -5.78 -2.19
N LEU A 92 -19.95 -4.77 -2.86
CA LEU A 92 -20.03 -3.40 -2.35
C LEU A 92 -21.47 -2.95 -2.22
N LYS A 93 -22.26 -3.03 -3.29
CA LYS A 93 -23.67 -2.59 -3.30
C LYS A 93 -24.49 -3.24 -2.21
N LYS A 94 -24.29 -4.54 -1.95
CA LYS A 94 -25.01 -5.32 -0.93
C LYS A 94 -24.66 -4.87 0.50
N ASN A 95 -23.45 -4.39 0.73
CA ASN A 95 -22.96 -4.05 2.07
C ASN A 95 -23.02 -2.56 2.40
N LEU A 96 -23.39 -1.69 1.44
CA LEU A 96 -23.65 -0.29 1.72
C LEU A 96 -24.96 -0.11 2.50
N THR A 97 -24.93 0.75 3.53
CA THR A 97 -26.09 1.15 4.35
C THR A 97 -26.11 2.66 4.59
N ASP A 98 -27.20 3.19 5.12
CA ASP A 98 -27.31 4.61 5.47
C ASP A 98 -26.30 5.05 6.54
N LYS A 99 -25.68 4.10 7.24
CA LYS A 99 -24.63 4.33 8.24
C LYS A 99 -23.21 4.21 7.68
N THR A 100 -23.06 3.75 6.44
CA THR A 100 -21.74 3.66 5.79
C THR A 100 -21.17 5.06 5.61
N ARG A 101 -19.97 5.29 6.13
CA ARG A 101 -19.23 6.55 6.01
C ARG A 101 -17.93 6.40 5.25
N VAL A 102 -17.38 5.18 5.21
CA VAL A 102 -16.09 4.92 4.57
C VAL A 102 -16.18 3.65 3.73
N VAL A 103 -15.61 3.71 2.53
CA VAL A 103 -15.18 2.55 1.75
C VAL A 103 -13.65 2.61 1.70
N TYR A 104 -12.98 1.58 2.22
CA TYR A 104 -11.52 1.53 2.31
C TYR A 104 -10.96 0.33 1.57
N PHE A 105 -9.89 0.53 0.78
CA PHE A 105 -9.18 -0.54 0.12
C PHE A 105 -7.76 -0.17 -0.28
N GLU A 106 -6.96 -1.19 -0.60
CA GLU A 106 -5.61 -1.09 -1.14
C GLU A 106 -5.61 -1.60 -2.59
N THR A 107 -4.87 -0.97 -3.48
CA THR A 107 -4.74 -1.46 -4.86
C THR A 107 -3.43 -0.98 -5.49
N PRO A 108 -2.52 -1.91 -5.87
CA PRO A 108 -2.55 -3.38 -5.71
C PRO A 108 -2.55 -3.83 -4.24
N CYS A 109 -3.25 -4.94 -3.94
CA CYS A 109 -3.31 -5.51 -2.58
C CYS A 109 -2.05 -6.32 -2.23
N ASN A 110 -1.66 -6.30 -0.97
CA ASN A 110 -0.57 -7.13 -0.45
C ASN A 110 -1.12 -8.47 0.10
N PRO A 111 -0.53 -9.66 -0.20
CA PRO A 111 0.66 -9.86 -1.03
C PRO A 111 0.37 -10.26 -2.49
N THR A 112 -0.86 -10.56 -2.85
CA THR A 112 -1.22 -11.20 -4.14
C THR A 112 -1.32 -10.22 -5.32
N LEU A 113 -1.16 -8.93 -5.08
CA LEU A 113 -1.25 -7.85 -6.05
C LEU A 113 -2.65 -7.75 -6.72
N LYS A 114 -3.69 -8.28 -6.08
CA LYS A 114 -5.08 -8.12 -6.56
C LYS A 114 -5.36 -6.65 -6.86
N LEU A 115 -5.95 -6.37 -8.02
CA LEU A 115 -6.31 -5.01 -8.42
C LEU A 115 -7.81 -4.77 -8.23
N LEU A 116 -8.13 -3.58 -7.74
CA LEU A 116 -9.48 -3.09 -7.56
C LEU A 116 -9.69 -1.87 -8.46
N ASP A 117 -10.82 -1.81 -9.17
CA ASP A 117 -11.17 -0.68 -10.05
C ASP A 117 -11.63 0.50 -9.20
N ILE A 118 -10.71 1.47 -9.01
CA ILE A 118 -10.94 2.65 -8.17
C ILE A 118 -12.16 3.44 -8.64
N GLU A 119 -12.27 3.69 -9.95
CA GLU A 119 -13.35 4.50 -10.52
C GLU A 119 -14.71 3.83 -10.33
N LEU A 120 -14.79 2.51 -10.56
CA LEU A 120 -16.03 1.75 -10.39
C LEU A 120 -16.48 1.75 -8.94
N ILE A 121 -15.57 1.52 -7.99
CA ILE A 121 -15.86 1.51 -6.55
C ILE A 121 -16.29 2.90 -6.09
N ALA A 122 -15.54 3.95 -6.43
CA ALA A 122 -15.87 5.32 -6.04
C ALA A 122 -17.23 5.75 -6.61
N LYS A 123 -17.48 5.53 -7.89
CA LYS A 123 -18.76 5.83 -8.53
C LYS A 123 -19.92 5.09 -7.88
N THR A 124 -19.72 3.82 -7.49
CA THR A 124 -20.76 3.01 -6.85
C THR A 124 -21.08 3.52 -5.44
N ALA A 125 -20.05 3.83 -4.65
CA ALA A 125 -20.20 4.36 -3.30
C ALA A 125 -20.93 5.73 -3.32
N HIS A 126 -20.46 6.65 -4.17
CA HIS A 126 -21.06 8.00 -4.27
C HIS A 126 -22.45 8.01 -4.90
N ALA A 127 -22.79 7.05 -5.77
CA ALA A 127 -24.14 6.90 -6.29
C ALA A 127 -25.13 6.46 -5.20
N PHE A 128 -24.65 5.69 -4.21
CA PHE A 128 -25.47 5.31 -3.06
C PHE A 128 -25.63 6.48 -2.08
N ASN A 129 -24.51 7.09 -1.68
CA ASN A 129 -24.49 8.28 -0.83
C ASN A 129 -23.22 9.11 -1.13
N PRO A 130 -23.35 10.36 -1.62
CA PRO A 130 -22.21 11.21 -1.95
C PRO A 130 -21.33 11.59 -0.74
N ASP A 131 -21.81 11.40 0.49
CA ASP A 131 -21.07 11.68 1.72
C ASP A 131 -20.16 10.50 2.15
N ILE A 132 -20.27 9.33 1.50
CA ILE A 132 -19.35 8.21 1.74
C ILE A 132 -17.96 8.62 1.26
N ARG A 133 -16.99 8.48 2.14
CA ARG A 133 -15.59 8.76 1.82
C ARG A 133 -14.88 7.51 1.31
N VAL A 134 -14.42 7.57 0.07
CA VAL A 134 -13.61 6.51 -0.55
C VAL A 134 -12.13 6.79 -0.25
N ILE A 135 -11.53 5.93 0.56
CA ILE A 135 -10.12 6.02 1.00
C ILE A 135 -9.32 4.91 0.34
N VAL A 136 -8.29 5.29 -0.41
CA VAL A 136 -7.43 4.34 -1.13
C VAL A 136 -6.02 4.37 -0.56
N ASP A 137 -5.49 3.22 -0.18
CA ASP A 137 -4.06 3.07 0.10
C ASP A 137 -3.29 2.86 -1.22
N ASN A 138 -2.50 3.86 -1.60
CA ASN A 138 -1.75 3.92 -2.86
C ASN A 138 -0.25 3.64 -2.66
N THR A 139 0.12 2.98 -1.56
CA THR A 139 1.52 2.75 -1.17
C THR A 139 2.32 2.04 -2.26
N PHE A 140 1.75 1.01 -2.92
CA PHE A 140 2.47 0.22 -3.93
C PHE A 140 2.69 0.95 -5.25
N CYS A 141 1.80 1.88 -5.59
CA CYS A 141 1.87 2.60 -6.86
C CYS A 141 2.60 3.94 -6.77
N THR A 142 2.48 4.66 -5.67
CA THR A 142 2.86 6.08 -5.59
C THR A 142 2.05 6.97 -6.55
N PRO A 143 2.07 8.30 -6.41
CA PRO A 143 1.42 9.19 -7.37
C PRO A 143 2.05 9.17 -8.77
N TYR A 144 3.22 8.55 -8.91
CA TYR A 144 3.87 8.40 -10.21
C TYR A 144 3.19 7.36 -11.11
N LEU A 145 2.70 6.26 -10.51
CA LEU A 145 2.06 5.18 -11.28
C LEU A 145 0.54 5.28 -11.29
N GLN A 146 -0.08 5.78 -10.22
CA GLN A 146 -1.53 5.79 -10.05
C GLN A 146 -1.95 6.99 -9.20
N ARG A 147 -3.04 7.67 -9.59
CA ARG A 147 -3.59 8.83 -8.88
C ARG A 147 -5.05 8.60 -8.53
N PRO A 148 -5.35 8.00 -7.38
CA PRO A 148 -6.71 7.63 -7.01
C PRO A 148 -7.69 8.81 -6.95
N LEU A 149 -7.24 10.02 -6.59
CA LEU A 149 -8.10 11.21 -6.57
C LEU A 149 -8.65 11.54 -7.96
N GLU A 150 -7.85 11.38 -9.03
CA GLU A 150 -8.28 11.60 -10.41
C GLU A 150 -9.29 10.53 -10.88
N LEU A 151 -9.35 9.39 -10.17
CA LEU A 151 -10.26 8.27 -10.43
C LEU A 151 -11.49 8.29 -9.50
N GLY A 152 -11.69 9.36 -8.74
CA GLY A 152 -12.88 9.58 -7.93
C GLY A 152 -12.75 9.18 -6.45
N ALA A 153 -11.59 8.75 -5.98
CA ALA A 153 -11.36 8.61 -4.53
C ALA A 153 -11.38 9.99 -3.85
N ASP A 154 -11.76 10.03 -2.57
CA ASP A 154 -11.78 11.26 -1.77
C ASP A 154 -10.50 11.49 -1.00
N VAL A 155 -9.85 10.40 -0.58
CA VAL A 155 -8.65 10.41 0.24
C VAL A 155 -7.70 9.34 -0.24
N VAL A 156 -6.43 9.71 -0.32
CA VAL A 156 -5.32 8.78 -0.57
C VAL A 156 -4.46 8.71 0.69
N VAL A 157 -4.09 7.50 1.07
CA VAL A 157 -3.12 7.26 2.14
C VAL A 157 -1.89 6.54 1.59
N HIS A 158 -0.74 6.77 2.22
CA HIS A 158 0.50 6.08 1.92
C HIS A 158 1.25 5.70 3.18
N SER A 159 1.83 4.53 3.18
CA SER A 159 3.06 4.30 3.94
C SER A 159 4.21 4.94 3.16
N ALA A 160 4.54 6.19 3.50
CA ALA A 160 5.63 6.91 2.84
C ALA A 160 7.02 6.35 3.17
N THR A 161 7.09 5.42 4.13
CA THR A 161 8.20 4.53 4.44
C THR A 161 8.74 3.80 3.20
N LYS A 162 7.86 3.53 2.23
CA LYS A 162 8.10 2.69 1.05
C LYS A 162 8.64 3.53 -0.11
N TYR A 163 8.16 3.34 -1.31
CA TYR A 163 8.65 4.00 -2.53
C TYR A 163 8.74 5.53 -2.46
N LEU A 164 7.87 6.22 -1.69
CA LEU A 164 7.91 7.68 -1.60
C LEU A 164 9.25 8.18 -1.02
N ASN A 165 9.69 7.57 0.08
CA ASN A 165 11.05 7.79 0.60
C ASN A 165 12.09 7.00 -0.23
N GLY A 166 11.90 5.70 -0.40
CA GLY A 166 12.63 4.81 -1.31
C GLY A 166 14.07 4.51 -0.95
N HIS A 167 14.48 4.69 0.31
CA HIS A 167 15.85 4.52 0.78
C HIS A 167 15.98 3.68 2.07
N GLY A 168 14.90 3.08 2.55
CA GLY A 168 14.90 2.19 3.72
C GLY A 168 15.25 2.85 5.07
N ASP A 169 15.35 4.17 5.13
CA ASP A 169 15.91 4.94 6.26
C ASP A 169 14.90 5.80 7.02
N VAL A 170 13.60 5.78 6.64
CA VAL A 170 12.53 6.58 7.26
C VAL A 170 11.26 5.76 7.42
N ILE A 171 10.58 5.93 8.55
CA ILE A 171 9.19 5.51 8.75
C ILE A 171 8.32 6.76 8.68
N ALA A 172 7.37 6.77 7.74
CA ALA A 172 6.47 7.91 7.54
C ALA A 172 5.13 7.49 6.93
N GLY A 173 4.14 8.36 7.06
CA GLY A 173 2.84 8.22 6.42
C GLY A 173 2.35 9.54 5.84
N ILE A 174 1.47 9.46 4.86
CA ILE A 174 0.86 10.63 4.22
C ILE A 174 -0.64 10.38 4.05
N VAL A 175 -1.42 11.43 4.25
CA VAL A 175 -2.84 11.51 3.86
C VAL A 175 -2.97 12.67 2.87
N VAL A 176 -3.64 12.46 1.75
CA VAL A 176 -3.90 13.49 0.73
C VAL A 176 -5.38 13.54 0.41
N GLY A 177 -5.94 14.73 0.21
CA GLY A 177 -7.35 14.91 -0.13
C GLY A 177 -7.76 16.38 -0.19
N LYS A 178 -9.04 16.65 0.03
CA LYS A 178 -9.57 18.02 0.11
C LYS A 178 -9.03 18.75 1.34
N ALA A 179 -8.79 20.05 1.21
CA ALA A 179 -8.16 20.88 2.24
C ALA A 179 -8.91 20.84 3.57
N ASP A 180 -10.23 20.90 3.55
CA ASP A 180 -11.07 20.86 4.77
C ASP A 180 -10.93 19.55 5.52
N PHE A 181 -10.93 18.42 4.79
CA PHE A 181 -10.73 17.11 5.41
C PHE A 181 -9.32 16.94 5.97
N ILE A 182 -8.30 17.36 5.23
CA ILE A 182 -6.91 17.29 5.71
C ILE A 182 -6.70 18.16 6.93
N SER A 183 -7.34 19.34 7.01
CA SER A 183 -7.35 20.17 8.22
C SER A 183 -7.97 19.43 9.41
N GLN A 184 -9.10 18.75 9.22
CA GLN A 184 -9.74 17.91 10.25
C GLN A 184 -8.82 16.74 10.66
N CYS A 185 -8.21 16.03 9.69
CA CYS A 185 -7.23 14.98 9.99
C CYS A 185 -6.08 15.49 10.85
N ARG A 186 -5.56 16.68 10.57
CA ARG A 186 -4.48 17.30 11.35
C ARG A 186 -4.92 17.68 12.76
N MET A 187 -6.06 18.35 12.87
CA MET A 187 -6.51 18.92 14.15
C MET A 187 -7.13 17.89 15.06
N PHE A 188 -7.86 16.92 14.54
CA PHE A 188 -8.49 15.86 15.32
C PHE A 188 -7.69 14.55 15.23
N GLY A 189 -7.54 13.97 14.04
CA GLY A 189 -6.93 12.66 13.84
C GLY A 189 -5.48 12.59 14.33
N LEU A 190 -4.65 13.56 13.94
CA LEU A 190 -3.24 13.59 14.31
C LEU A 190 -3.02 14.24 15.68
N LYS A 191 -3.49 15.48 15.86
CA LYS A 191 -3.17 16.28 17.06
C LYS A 191 -3.78 15.69 18.33
N ASP A 192 -5.08 15.29 18.28
CA ASP A 192 -5.84 14.91 19.45
C ASP A 192 -5.89 13.38 19.67
N MET A 193 -5.92 12.59 18.58
CA MET A 193 -6.12 11.14 18.69
C MET A 193 -4.82 10.35 18.65
N THR A 194 -4.01 10.49 17.60
CA THR A 194 -2.86 9.59 17.39
C THR A 194 -1.54 10.14 17.93
N GLY A 195 -1.33 11.46 17.85
CA GLY A 195 -0.04 12.06 18.17
C GLY A 195 1.12 11.61 17.25
N ALA A 196 0.82 10.96 16.13
CA ALA A 196 1.79 10.37 15.21
C ALA A 196 2.51 11.43 14.36
N VAL A 197 3.25 12.31 14.99
CA VAL A 197 3.91 13.47 14.38
C VAL A 197 5.22 13.05 13.71
N LEU A 198 5.36 13.32 12.41
CA LEU A 198 6.62 13.14 11.70
C LEU A 198 7.67 14.15 12.16
N SER A 199 8.92 13.69 12.36
CA SER A 199 10.01 14.60 12.73
C SER A 199 10.43 15.48 11.55
N PRO A 200 10.94 16.71 11.78
CA PRO A 200 11.48 17.53 10.69
C PRO A 200 12.67 16.88 9.97
N PHE A 201 13.45 16.05 10.66
CA PHE A 201 14.58 15.35 10.05
C PHE A 201 14.07 14.27 9.06
N ASP A 202 13.07 13.48 9.45
CA ASP A 202 12.47 12.48 8.56
C ASP A 202 11.77 13.15 7.37
N ALA A 203 11.11 14.28 7.60
CA ALA A 203 10.54 15.09 6.52
C ALA A 203 11.61 15.59 5.54
N PHE A 204 12.78 15.98 6.03
CA PHE A 204 13.91 16.36 5.18
C PHE A 204 14.40 15.18 4.32
N LEU A 205 14.55 13.99 4.92
CA LEU A 205 14.93 12.78 4.16
C LEU A 205 13.88 12.42 3.11
N MET A 206 12.59 12.51 3.46
CA MET A 206 11.50 12.32 2.48
C MET A 206 11.56 13.36 1.35
N ALA A 207 11.76 14.64 1.65
CA ALA A 207 11.91 15.68 0.64
C ALA A 207 13.06 15.38 -0.33
N ARG A 208 14.14 14.79 0.18
CA ARG A 208 15.28 14.33 -0.60
C ARG A 208 14.92 13.12 -1.46
N GLY A 209 14.29 12.09 -0.88
CA GLY A 209 13.85 10.88 -1.58
C GLY A 209 12.88 11.16 -2.74
N LEU A 210 11.95 12.09 -2.54
CA LEU A 210 10.99 12.50 -3.56
C LEU A 210 11.62 13.13 -4.81
N LYS A 211 12.86 13.63 -4.73
CA LYS A 211 13.55 14.22 -5.90
C LYS A 211 13.89 13.20 -7.00
N THR A 212 13.92 11.92 -6.66
CA THR A 212 14.27 10.83 -7.58
C THR A 212 13.13 9.82 -7.73
N LEU A 213 11.92 10.15 -7.28
CA LEU A 213 10.79 9.23 -7.28
C LEU A 213 10.48 8.69 -8.69
N ASP A 214 10.40 9.55 -9.69
CA ASP A 214 10.12 9.20 -11.08
C ASP A 214 11.17 8.25 -11.66
N ILE A 215 12.45 8.60 -11.53
CA ILE A 215 13.58 7.79 -12.02
C ILE A 215 13.61 6.43 -11.33
N ARG A 216 13.38 6.39 -10.02
CA ARG A 216 13.35 5.14 -9.26
C ARG A 216 12.17 4.27 -9.68
N MET A 217 10.97 4.84 -9.79
CA MET A 217 9.80 4.08 -10.19
C MET A 217 9.91 3.51 -11.60
N GLU A 218 10.48 4.26 -12.55
CA GLU A 218 10.76 3.75 -13.90
C GLU A 218 11.74 2.56 -13.86
N ARG A 219 12.82 2.67 -13.07
CA ARG A 219 13.79 1.59 -12.93
C ARG A 219 13.21 0.37 -12.22
N HIS A 220 12.47 0.55 -11.11
CA HIS A 220 11.78 -0.54 -10.44
C HIS A 220 10.84 -1.30 -11.39
N CYS A 221 10.02 -0.59 -12.15
CA CYS A 221 9.09 -1.21 -13.11
C CYS A 221 9.82 -1.95 -14.23
N ALA A 222 10.86 -1.34 -14.81
CA ALA A 222 11.64 -1.98 -15.86
C ALA A 222 12.37 -3.25 -15.38
N ASN A 223 12.92 -3.21 -14.18
CA ASN A 223 13.56 -4.37 -13.55
C ASN A 223 12.51 -5.45 -13.23
N ALA A 224 11.38 -5.07 -12.61
CA ALA A 224 10.31 -6.00 -12.25
C ALA A 224 9.75 -6.74 -13.47
N GLN A 225 9.64 -6.07 -14.62
CA GLN A 225 9.17 -6.70 -15.84
C GLN A 225 10.12 -7.82 -16.32
N LYS A 226 11.43 -7.61 -16.24
CA LYS A 226 12.43 -8.61 -16.60
C LYS A 226 12.44 -9.77 -15.61
N VAL A 227 12.44 -9.47 -14.31
CA VAL A 227 12.40 -10.48 -13.25
C VAL A 227 11.10 -11.32 -13.35
N ALA A 228 9.93 -10.71 -13.57
CA ALA A 228 8.67 -11.42 -13.75
C ALA A 228 8.70 -12.35 -14.99
N ALA A 229 9.29 -11.92 -16.10
CA ALA A 229 9.47 -12.75 -17.28
C ALA A 229 10.36 -13.97 -17.01
N PHE A 230 11.46 -13.79 -16.27
CA PHE A 230 12.31 -14.90 -15.81
C PHE A 230 11.52 -15.90 -14.95
N PHE A 231 10.82 -15.40 -13.92
CA PHE A 231 10.01 -16.27 -13.04
C PHE A 231 8.93 -17.03 -13.80
N THR A 232 8.28 -16.40 -14.78
CA THR A 232 7.25 -17.06 -15.62
C THR A 232 7.80 -18.24 -16.42
N SER A 233 9.07 -18.19 -16.78
CA SER A 233 9.74 -19.26 -17.59
C SER A 233 10.41 -20.34 -16.74
N HIS A 234 10.56 -20.14 -15.41
CA HIS A 234 11.32 -21.05 -14.58
C HIS A 234 10.52 -22.28 -14.13
N PRO A 235 11.06 -23.52 -14.26
CA PRO A 235 10.32 -24.76 -13.96
C PRO A 235 9.88 -24.90 -12.50
N ALA A 236 10.62 -24.34 -11.54
CA ALA A 236 10.26 -24.34 -10.11
C ALA A 236 9.11 -23.38 -9.75
N VAL A 237 8.67 -22.54 -10.69
CA VAL A 237 7.60 -21.56 -10.47
C VAL A 237 6.27 -22.13 -10.94
N ALA A 238 5.25 -22.07 -10.10
CA ALA A 238 3.89 -22.49 -10.41
C ALA A 238 3.08 -21.35 -11.03
N LYS A 239 3.21 -20.14 -10.48
CA LYS A 239 2.44 -18.97 -10.90
C LYS A 239 3.18 -17.68 -10.55
N VAL A 240 3.00 -16.67 -11.41
CA VAL A 240 3.52 -15.32 -11.18
C VAL A 240 2.35 -14.34 -11.16
N TYR A 241 2.29 -13.50 -10.13
CA TYR A 241 1.38 -12.38 -10.02
C TYR A 241 2.17 -11.10 -10.29
N TYR A 242 1.89 -10.47 -11.40
CA TYR A 242 2.49 -9.20 -11.80
C TYR A 242 1.55 -8.45 -12.75
N PRO A 243 1.15 -7.22 -12.46
CA PRO A 243 0.15 -6.49 -13.27
C PRO A 243 0.57 -6.27 -14.73
N GLY A 244 1.86 -6.37 -15.04
CA GLY A 244 2.41 -6.25 -16.39
C GLY A 244 2.31 -7.51 -17.26
N LEU A 245 1.84 -8.63 -16.73
CA LEU A 245 1.62 -9.85 -17.50
C LEU A 245 0.20 -9.89 -18.08
N ASP A 246 0.06 -10.22 -19.35
CA ASP A 246 -1.26 -10.38 -20.01
C ASP A 246 -2.13 -11.45 -19.33
N THR A 247 -1.51 -12.41 -18.65
CA THR A 247 -2.18 -13.48 -17.92
C THR A 247 -2.58 -13.09 -16.49
N PHE A 248 -2.23 -11.88 -16.04
CA PHE A 248 -2.54 -11.43 -14.69
C PHE A 248 -4.04 -11.11 -14.55
N PRO A 249 -4.74 -11.67 -13.54
CA PRO A 249 -6.12 -11.31 -13.28
C PRO A 249 -6.24 -9.82 -12.96
N GLY A 250 -6.98 -9.06 -13.76
CA GLY A 250 -7.06 -7.60 -13.59
C GLY A 250 -6.04 -6.80 -14.41
N HIS A 251 -5.35 -7.43 -15.38
CA HIS A 251 -4.46 -6.72 -16.32
C HIS A 251 -5.15 -5.52 -16.99
N GLU A 252 -6.42 -5.65 -17.35
CA GLU A 252 -7.22 -4.56 -17.92
C GLU A 252 -7.41 -3.39 -16.92
N ILE A 253 -7.56 -3.69 -15.63
CA ILE A 253 -7.64 -2.68 -14.57
C ILE A 253 -6.29 -1.96 -14.46
N ALA A 254 -5.17 -2.70 -14.48
CA ALA A 254 -3.83 -2.11 -14.49
C ALA A 254 -3.66 -1.16 -15.69
N ALA A 255 -3.99 -1.61 -16.89
CA ALA A 255 -3.88 -0.82 -18.12
C ALA A 255 -4.76 0.46 -18.09
N LYS A 256 -5.90 0.42 -17.37
CA LYS A 256 -6.81 1.56 -17.23
C LYS A 256 -6.29 2.61 -16.23
N GLN A 257 -5.77 2.18 -15.07
CA GLN A 257 -5.52 3.10 -13.94
C GLN A 257 -4.06 3.27 -13.55
N MET A 258 -3.15 2.44 -14.07
CA MET A 258 -1.72 2.51 -13.76
C MET A 258 -0.91 2.96 -14.98
N LYS A 259 0.05 3.87 -14.78
CA LYS A 259 0.98 4.31 -15.82
C LYS A 259 1.95 3.21 -16.23
N LEU A 260 2.46 2.45 -15.25
CA LEU A 260 3.36 1.31 -15.40
C LEU A 260 2.97 0.21 -14.38
N PRO A 261 3.36 -1.06 -14.60
CA PRO A 261 2.87 -2.20 -13.81
C PRO A 261 3.36 -2.28 -12.36
N GLY A 262 4.29 -1.41 -11.95
CA GLY A 262 4.85 -1.40 -10.60
C GLY A 262 6.13 -2.24 -10.42
N GLY A 263 6.74 -2.12 -9.24
CA GLY A 263 7.97 -2.80 -8.85
C GLY A 263 7.78 -4.05 -8.00
N MET A 264 6.52 -4.45 -7.73
CA MET A 264 6.20 -5.60 -6.89
C MET A 264 5.86 -6.82 -7.73
N ILE A 265 6.39 -7.98 -7.33
CA ILE A 265 6.07 -9.30 -7.92
C ILE A 265 5.69 -10.23 -6.77
N SER A 266 4.70 -11.08 -6.98
CA SER A 266 4.48 -12.24 -6.13
C SER A 266 4.52 -13.52 -6.99
N SER A 267 5.12 -14.57 -6.44
CA SER A 267 5.34 -15.83 -7.18
C SER A 267 5.05 -17.02 -6.28
N GLU A 268 4.34 -17.99 -6.79
CA GLU A 268 4.16 -19.29 -6.13
C GLU A 268 5.22 -20.27 -6.62
N LEU A 269 6.04 -20.76 -5.69
CA LEU A 269 7.03 -21.79 -5.95
C LEU A 269 6.44 -23.19 -5.76
N LYS A 270 6.89 -24.16 -6.57
CA LYS A 270 6.47 -25.58 -6.50
C LYS A 270 7.21 -26.32 -5.38
N ALA A 271 7.19 -25.75 -4.16
CA ALA A 271 7.89 -26.28 -3.02
C ALA A 271 7.09 -26.01 -1.74
N ASP A 272 7.33 -26.78 -0.69
CA ASP A 272 6.73 -26.57 0.61
C ASP A 272 7.41 -25.40 1.37
N ARG A 273 6.79 -24.98 2.47
CA ARG A 273 7.26 -23.87 3.32
C ARG A 273 8.72 -24.01 3.72
N ALA A 274 9.17 -25.21 4.10
CA ALA A 274 10.52 -25.46 4.60
C ALA A 274 11.56 -25.37 3.46
N ALA A 275 11.25 -25.96 2.31
CA ALA A 275 12.11 -25.92 1.14
C ALA A 275 12.26 -24.50 0.59
N VAL A 276 11.17 -23.73 0.51
CA VAL A 276 11.21 -22.32 0.10
C VAL A 276 12.07 -21.50 1.06
N ALA A 277 11.85 -21.61 2.37
CA ALA A 277 12.65 -20.89 3.36
C ALA A 277 14.15 -21.24 3.28
N ALA A 278 14.48 -22.54 3.13
CA ALA A 278 15.86 -23.00 2.99
C ALA A 278 16.52 -22.51 1.69
N ALA A 279 15.75 -22.43 0.60
CA ALA A 279 16.21 -21.92 -0.68
C ALA A 279 16.50 -20.42 -0.59
N LEU A 280 15.53 -19.62 -0.11
CA LEU A 280 15.68 -18.16 0.00
C LEU A 280 16.86 -17.75 0.89
N ASN A 281 17.18 -18.52 1.93
CA ASN A 281 18.37 -18.26 2.77
C ASN A 281 19.71 -18.36 2.04
N LYS A 282 19.72 -18.80 0.78
CA LYS A 282 20.95 -18.84 -0.06
C LYS A 282 21.11 -17.60 -0.92
N LEU A 283 20.14 -16.70 -0.97
CA LEU A 283 20.24 -15.41 -1.67
C LEU A 283 21.47 -14.64 -1.16
N GLN A 284 22.19 -14.00 -2.08
CA GLN A 284 23.42 -13.26 -1.78
C GLN A 284 23.27 -11.76 -2.03
N LEU A 285 22.51 -11.37 -3.05
CA LEU A 285 22.24 -9.99 -3.42
C LEU A 285 20.90 -9.52 -2.82
N CYS A 286 19.84 -10.31 -3.02
CA CYS A 286 18.50 -9.95 -2.59
C CYS A 286 18.36 -10.14 -1.07
N THR A 287 17.85 -9.14 -0.38
CA THR A 287 17.72 -9.13 1.08
C THR A 287 16.38 -9.69 1.54
N ILE A 288 16.40 -10.65 2.47
CA ILE A 288 15.18 -11.16 3.10
C ILE A 288 14.68 -10.15 4.12
N ALA A 289 13.55 -9.50 3.83
CA ALA A 289 12.94 -8.48 4.69
C ALA A 289 11.44 -8.33 4.43
N VAL A 290 10.70 -7.93 5.46
CA VAL A 290 9.24 -7.69 5.39
C VAL A 290 8.87 -6.36 4.73
N SER A 291 9.81 -5.45 4.52
CA SER A 291 9.58 -4.14 3.89
C SER A 291 9.45 -4.26 2.37
N LEU A 292 9.32 -3.13 1.70
CA LEU A 292 9.24 -2.99 0.24
C LEU A 292 9.59 -1.57 -0.20
N GLY A 293 9.83 -1.37 -1.47
CA GLY A 293 9.97 -0.04 -2.08
C GLY A 293 11.29 0.64 -1.77
N ASP A 294 12.30 -0.13 -1.36
CA ASP A 294 13.67 0.32 -1.17
C ASP A 294 14.45 0.29 -2.49
N ALA A 295 15.61 0.96 -2.52
CA ALA A 295 16.57 0.87 -3.61
C ALA A 295 17.10 -0.55 -3.82
N GLU A 296 17.17 -1.34 -2.74
CA GLU A 296 17.58 -2.73 -2.73
C GLU A 296 16.41 -3.69 -2.97
N THR A 297 16.68 -4.82 -3.61
CA THR A 297 15.67 -5.89 -3.79
C THR A 297 15.39 -6.58 -2.47
N LEU A 298 14.13 -6.52 -2.03
CA LEU A 298 13.65 -7.14 -0.80
C LEU A 298 12.76 -8.34 -1.10
N VAL A 299 12.96 -9.44 -0.38
CA VAL A 299 12.24 -10.69 -0.56
C VAL A 299 11.53 -11.07 0.74
N GLU A 300 10.25 -11.35 0.65
CA GLU A 300 9.43 -11.83 1.77
C GLU A 300 8.83 -13.19 1.44
N HIS A 301 8.91 -14.10 2.40
CA HIS A 301 8.16 -15.36 2.39
C HIS A 301 7.02 -15.24 3.43
N PRO A 302 5.79 -14.88 3.01
CA PRO A 302 4.70 -14.60 3.95
C PRO A 302 4.45 -15.73 4.96
N ALA A 303 4.50 -16.99 4.51
CA ALA A 303 4.23 -18.15 5.34
C ALA A 303 5.21 -18.33 6.52
N THR A 304 6.46 -17.83 6.43
CA THR A 304 7.46 -17.92 7.51
C THR A 304 7.73 -16.58 8.20
N MET A 305 7.21 -15.46 7.66
CA MET A 305 7.47 -14.10 8.14
C MET A 305 6.19 -13.45 8.66
N THR A 306 5.47 -12.72 7.83
CA THR A 306 4.28 -11.94 8.26
C THR A 306 3.10 -12.79 8.71
N HIS A 307 2.99 -14.04 8.24
CA HIS A 307 1.91 -14.99 8.56
C HIS A 307 2.44 -16.27 9.23
N SER A 308 3.60 -16.19 9.90
CA SER A 308 4.29 -17.37 10.49
C SER A 308 3.47 -18.09 11.56
N THR A 309 2.48 -17.43 12.15
CA THR A 309 1.57 -18.01 13.14
C THR A 309 0.34 -18.70 12.55
N TYR A 310 0.12 -18.57 11.23
CA TYR A 310 -1.03 -19.15 10.55
C TYR A 310 -0.81 -20.64 10.28
N SER A 311 -1.87 -21.44 10.45
CA SER A 311 -1.91 -22.83 9.95
C SER A 311 -1.99 -22.85 8.43
N ALA A 312 -1.81 -24.04 7.82
CA ALA A 312 -1.95 -24.19 6.38
C ALA A 312 -3.37 -23.84 5.88
N GLU A 313 -4.40 -24.16 6.69
CA GLU A 313 -5.80 -23.84 6.40
C GLU A 313 -6.07 -22.34 6.47
N GLU A 314 -5.49 -21.64 7.46
CA GLU A 314 -5.61 -20.20 7.61
C GLU A 314 -4.89 -19.44 6.49
N LEU A 315 -3.72 -19.90 6.06
CA LEU A 315 -3.01 -19.37 4.90
C LEU A 315 -3.85 -19.53 3.63
N ALA A 316 -4.40 -20.72 3.40
CA ALA A 316 -5.25 -21.00 2.24
C ALA A 316 -6.51 -20.13 2.22
N ALA A 317 -7.15 -19.92 3.39
CA ALA A 317 -8.30 -19.01 3.54
C ALA A 317 -7.94 -17.55 3.24
N ALA A 318 -6.69 -17.14 3.52
CA ALA A 318 -6.16 -15.82 3.18
C ALA A 318 -5.65 -15.72 1.72
N GLY A 319 -5.77 -16.79 0.91
CA GLY A 319 -5.27 -16.84 -0.46
C GLY A 319 -3.73 -16.88 -0.56
N ILE A 320 -3.05 -17.29 0.51
CA ILE A 320 -1.59 -17.35 0.61
C ILE A 320 -1.16 -18.80 0.56
N SER A 321 -0.47 -19.22 -0.51
CA SER A 321 0.14 -20.55 -0.59
C SER A 321 1.41 -20.64 0.27
N GLU A 322 1.77 -21.84 0.71
CA GLU A 322 3.02 -22.06 1.45
C GLU A 322 4.27 -21.76 0.63
N GLY A 323 4.16 -21.78 -0.70
CA GLY A 323 5.22 -21.45 -1.64
C GLY A 323 5.22 -20.00 -2.12
N LEU A 324 4.34 -19.13 -1.60
CA LEU A 324 4.24 -17.74 -2.03
C LEU A 324 5.46 -16.94 -1.57
N VAL A 325 6.12 -16.28 -2.52
CA VAL A 325 7.22 -15.34 -2.29
C VAL A 325 6.83 -13.98 -2.86
N ARG A 326 6.97 -12.92 -2.07
CA ARG A 326 6.78 -11.53 -2.52
C ARG A 326 8.14 -10.88 -2.73
N ILE A 327 8.32 -10.21 -3.85
CA ILE A 327 9.57 -9.56 -4.25
C ILE A 327 9.29 -8.07 -4.49
N SER A 328 9.94 -7.22 -3.75
CA SER A 328 10.06 -5.78 -4.04
C SER A 328 11.33 -5.58 -4.83
N VAL A 329 11.20 -5.48 -6.13
CA VAL A 329 12.36 -5.40 -7.04
C VAL A 329 13.04 -4.04 -6.90
N GLY A 330 14.34 -4.04 -6.64
CA GLY A 330 15.17 -2.86 -6.42
C GLY A 330 15.72 -2.24 -7.71
N LEU A 331 16.75 -1.41 -7.54
CA LEU A 331 17.39 -0.62 -8.60
C LEU A 331 18.64 -1.26 -9.15
N GLU A 332 19.07 -2.41 -8.64
CA GLU A 332 20.24 -3.17 -9.04
C GLU A 332 20.19 -3.52 -10.54
N ASP A 333 21.25 -4.09 -11.08
CA ASP A 333 21.18 -4.65 -12.42
C ASP A 333 20.18 -5.83 -12.41
N PRO A 334 19.18 -5.84 -13.29
CA PRO A 334 18.16 -6.90 -13.31
C PRO A 334 18.74 -8.28 -13.62
N GLU A 335 19.85 -8.39 -14.34
CA GLU A 335 20.51 -9.66 -14.60
C GLU A 335 21.17 -10.21 -13.32
N ASP A 336 21.75 -9.35 -12.46
CA ASP A 336 22.30 -9.76 -11.18
C ASP A 336 21.19 -10.27 -10.24
N ILE A 337 20.00 -9.60 -10.22
CA ILE A 337 18.82 -10.07 -9.47
C ILE A 337 18.38 -11.45 -9.99
N ILE A 338 18.31 -11.61 -11.32
CA ILE A 338 17.89 -12.87 -11.95
C ILE A 338 18.88 -13.97 -11.63
N ASP A 339 20.17 -13.72 -11.71
CA ASP A 339 21.23 -14.71 -11.44
C ASP A 339 21.19 -15.15 -9.96
N ASP A 340 20.94 -14.25 -9.02
CA ASP A 340 20.78 -14.58 -7.61
C ASP A 340 19.56 -15.50 -7.38
N PHE A 341 18.41 -15.17 -7.96
CA PHE A 341 17.22 -16.05 -7.90
C PHE A 341 17.44 -17.37 -8.63
N LYS A 342 18.12 -17.37 -9.76
CA LYS A 342 18.38 -18.60 -10.52
C LYS A 342 19.17 -19.62 -9.70
N THR A 343 20.23 -19.18 -9.01
CA THR A 343 21.03 -20.05 -8.12
C THR A 343 20.17 -20.69 -7.03
N VAL A 344 19.13 -20.01 -6.56
CA VAL A 344 18.22 -20.47 -5.52
C VAL A 344 17.14 -21.39 -6.08
N LEU A 345 16.48 -20.97 -7.15
CA LEU A 345 15.37 -21.71 -7.77
C LEU A 345 15.82 -23.03 -8.41
N ASP A 346 17.03 -23.10 -8.97
CA ASP A 346 17.61 -24.33 -9.52
C ASP A 346 17.83 -25.42 -8.44
N THR A 347 17.67 -25.10 -7.15
CA THR A 347 17.78 -26.06 -6.04
C THR A 347 16.42 -26.59 -5.57
N LEU A 348 15.32 -26.07 -6.10
CA LEU A 348 13.95 -26.50 -5.82
C LEU A 348 13.46 -27.48 -6.89
#